data_5612ab3bab208579361b3932e56248c6
#
_entry.id   5612ab3bab208579361b3932e56248c6
#
_cell.length_a   1.000
_cell.length_b   1.000
_cell.length_c   1.000
_cell.angle_alpha   90.00
_cell.angle_beta   90.00
_cell.angle_gamma   90.00
#
_symmetry.space_group_name_H-M   'P 1'
#
loop_
_entity.id
_entity.type
_entity.pdbx_description
1 polymer ?
#
loop_
_entity_poly.entity_id
_entity_poly.type
_entity_poly.pdbx_seq_one_letter_code
_entity_poly.pdbx_strand_id
1 'polypeptide(L)'
;MANTQTNQESLTRRIATSSLALRSGDVAPELMAYTKSCIADAIGIGFASHYYDFAERTVAGVRTLASPGAGVVIGLEDTLAPRDAALLNGTLVHGLDFDDTHLASVVHCSASALPTALALASERTVSGTDLLLACIIATEVDARLGSAAGGTFQQLGFHPTGVVGIFGATVAAVRLLGGTVDEAVRAQGIALSMAGGSMAFLDTGTWTKRLHPGWAAQSALAAAKLALAGFEAPPEAYAGRYGFYALFTQNANNVNNVDWSSAYQEFAMESVAIKP
;
A
#
# COMPACT_ATOMS: atom_id res chain seq x y z
N MET A 1 -15.63 4.82 -39.70
CA MET A 1 -16.40 3.99 -38.77
C MET A 1 -16.11 4.51 -37.37
N ALA A 2 -17.06 5.19 -36.76
CA ALA A 2 -16.91 5.74 -35.41
C ALA A 2 -16.88 4.57 -34.42
N ASN A 3 -15.78 4.45 -33.70
CA ASN A 3 -15.60 3.46 -32.65
C ASN A 3 -16.47 3.90 -31.47
N THR A 4 -17.64 3.30 -31.28
CA THR A 4 -18.44 3.40 -30.07
C THR A 4 -17.70 2.65 -28.96
N GLN A 5 -16.63 3.23 -28.43
CA GLN A 5 -16.13 2.84 -27.12
C GLN A 5 -17.23 3.20 -26.12
N THR A 6 -17.89 2.18 -25.59
CA THR A 6 -18.70 2.31 -24.38
C THR A 6 -17.86 3.05 -23.36
N ASN A 7 -18.39 4.15 -22.85
CA ASN A 7 -17.73 5.08 -21.91
C ASN A 7 -17.66 4.41 -20.53
N GLN A 8 -16.97 3.25 -20.45
CA GLN A 8 -16.76 2.55 -19.20
C GLN A 8 -15.66 3.28 -18.44
N GLU A 9 -15.98 3.74 -17.24
CA GLU A 9 -15.06 4.44 -16.35
C GLU A 9 -13.79 3.61 -16.14
N SER A 10 -12.61 4.23 -16.22
CA SER A 10 -11.32 3.53 -16.09
C SER A 10 -11.19 2.86 -14.72
N LEU A 11 -10.42 1.77 -14.64
CA LEU A 11 -10.17 1.09 -13.37
C LEU A 11 -9.57 2.05 -12.33
N THR A 12 -8.63 2.90 -12.73
CA THR A 12 -8.01 3.91 -11.88
C THR A 12 -9.04 4.82 -11.22
N ARG A 13 -10.03 5.29 -12.00
CA ARG A 13 -11.10 6.15 -11.50
C ARG A 13 -12.11 5.38 -10.65
N ARG A 14 -12.47 4.16 -11.05
CA ARG A 14 -13.37 3.31 -10.26
C ARG A 14 -12.81 3.03 -8.87
N ILE A 15 -11.51 2.70 -8.78
CA ILE A 15 -10.80 2.53 -7.51
C ILE A 15 -10.89 3.83 -6.68
N ALA A 16 -10.54 4.97 -7.26
CA ALA A 16 -10.60 6.25 -6.56
C ALA A 16 -12.01 6.57 -6.04
N THR A 17 -13.03 6.44 -6.89
CA THR A 17 -14.41 6.80 -6.57
C THR A 17 -14.96 5.97 -5.41
N SER A 18 -14.87 4.64 -5.50
CA SER A 18 -15.44 3.76 -4.49
C SER A 18 -14.67 3.79 -3.18
N SER A 19 -13.32 3.87 -3.24
CA SER A 19 -12.49 3.93 -2.03
C SER A 19 -12.70 5.22 -1.22
N LEU A 20 -12.83 6.35 -1.89
CA LEU A 20 -13.08 7.61 -1.18
C LEU A 20 -14.51 7.71 -0.66
N ALA A 21 -15.45 6.99 -1.26
CA ALA A 21 -16.85 6.95 -0.82
C ALA A 21 -17.10 6.04 0.40
N LEU A 22 -16.20 5.07 0.69
CA LEU A 22 -16.39 4.09 1.78
C LEU A 22 -16.59 4.77 3.13
N ARG A 23 -17.59 4.38 3.87
CA ARG A 23 -17.92 4.89 5.21
C ARG A 23 -17.85 3.77 6.25
N SER A 24 -17.70 4.12 7.51
CA SER A 24 -17.67 3.14 8.62
C SER A 24 -18.96 2.31 8.72
N GLY A 25 -20.10 2.87 8.33
CA GLY A 25 -21.37 2.15 8.30
C GLY A 25 -21.49 1.10 7.20
N ASP A 26 -20.59 1.11 6.22
CA ASP A 26 -20.54 0.14 5.12
C ASP A 26 -19.69 -1.09 5.49
N VAL A 27 -19.01 -1.06 6.63
CA VAL A 27 -18.08 -2.11 7.10
C VAL A 27 -18.67 -2.80 8.34
N ALA A 28 -18.79 -4.12 8.29
CA ALA A 28 -19.28 -4.92 9.39
C ALA A 28 -18.40 -4.72 10.66
N PRO A 29 -19.00 -4.68 11.88
CA PRO A 29 -18.24 -4.55 13.12
C PRO A 29 -17.17 -5.64 13.29
N GLU A 30 -17.45 -6.85 12.84
CA GLU A 30 -16.54 -8.00 12.89
C GLU A 30 -15.29 -7.76 12.04
N LEU A 31 -15.45 -7.17 10.84
CA LEU A 31 -14.34 -6.82 9.98
C LEU A 31 -13.50 -5.68 10.55
N MET A 32 -14.15 -4.68 11.16
CA MET A 32 -13.44 -3.62 11.91
C MET A 32 -12.64 -4.18 13.08
N ALA A 33 -13.19 -5.18 13.80
CA ALA A 33 -12.48 -5.85 14.88
C ALA A 33 -11.29 -6.69 14.35
N TYR A 34 -11.48 -7.40 13.25
CA TYR A 34 -10.40 -8.16 12.62
C TYR A 34 -9.27 -7.25 12.13
N THR A 35 -9.60 -6.13 11.50
CA THR A 35 -8.61 -5.12 11.08
C THR A 35 -7.78 -4.60 12.26
N LYS A 36 -8.41 -4.40 13.42
CA LYS A 36 -7.67 -4.05 14.66
C LYS A 36 -6.68 -5.14 15.06
N SER A 37 -7.05 -6.41 14.92
CA SER A 37 -6.16 -7.53 15.23
C SER A 37 -4.96 -7.57 14.30
N CYS A 38 -5.15 -7.37 12.99
CA CYS A 38 -4.04 -7.27 12.03
C CYS A 38 -3.11 -6.09 12.34
N ILE A 39 -3.67 -4.94 12.72
CA ILE A 39 -2.87 -3.77 13.12
C ILE A 39 -2.08 -4.05 14.41
N ALA A 40 -2.70 -4.69 15.40
CA ALA A 40 -2.03 -5.03 16.66
C ALA A 40 -0.89 -6.03 16.43
N ASP A 41 -1.10 -7.03 15.57
CA ASP A 41 -0.08 -7.98 15.14
C ASP A 41 1.08 -7.25 14.42
N ALA A 42 0.78 -6.43 13.43
CA ALA A 42 1.78 -5.65 12.69
C ALA A 42 2.63 -4.74 13.62
N ILE A 43 2.01 -4.08 14.60
CA ILE A 43 2.73 -3.30 15.61
C ILE A 43 3.61 -4.21 16.47
N GLY A 44 3.09 -5.36 16.91
CA GLY A 44 3.84 -6.34 17.69
C GLY A 44 5.09 -6.85 16.95
N ILE A 45 4.94 -7.16 15.65
CA ILE A 45 6.06 -7.55 14.80
C ILE A 45 7.06 -6.40 14.67
N GLY A 46 6.60 -5.16 14.50
CA GLY A 46 7.44 -3.98 14.46
C GLY A 46 8.32 -3.84 15.72
N PHE A 47 7.76 -4.04 16.91
CA PHE A 47 8.52 -4.09 18.17
C PHE A 47 9.50 -5.25 18.21
N ALA A 48 9.07 -6.45 17.83
CA ALA A 48 9.92 -7.64 17.83
C ALA A 48 11.10 -7.52 16.86
N SER A 49 10.94 -6.81 15.77
CA SER A 49 11.98 -6.57 14.76
C SER A 49 13.23 -5.88 15.32
N HIS A 50 13.09 -5.07 16.37
CA HIS A 50 14.24 -4.39 17.00
C HIS A 50 15.27 -5.33 17.66
N TYR A 51 14.92 -6.60 17.89
CA TYR A 51 15.86 -7.59 18.39
C TYR A 51 16.82 -8.14 17.31
N TYR A 52 16.75 -7.65 16.07
CA TYR A 52 17.50 -8.19 14.94
C TYR A 52 18.39 -7.14 14.28
N ASP A 53 19.56 -7.55 13.81
CA ASP A 53 20.58 -6.69 13.19
C ASP A 53 20.07 -5.83 12.05
N PHE A 54 19.14 -6.35 11.24
CA PHE A 54 18.59 -5.57 10.13
C PHE A 54 17.88 -4.30 10.61
N ALA A 55 17.19 -4.36 11.74
CA ALA A 55 16.49 -3.21 12.28
C ALA A 55 17.48 -2.14 12.76
N GLU A 56 18.52 -2.52 13.51
CA GLU A 56 19.59 -1.60 13.92
C GLU A 56 20.20 -0.88 12.70
N ARG A 57 20.56 -1.63 11.66
CA ARG A 57 21.14 -1.08 10.43
C ARG A 57 20.19 -0.18 9.67
N THR A 58 18.90 -0.56 9.61
CA THR A 58 17.87 0.26 8.96
C THR A 58 17.67 1.57 9.71
N VAL A 59 17.53 1.53 11.05
CA VAL A 59 17.40 2.72 11.89
C VAL A 59 18.60 3.64 11.69
N ALA A 60 19.82 3.09 11.77
CA ALA A 60 21.04 3.87 11.59
C ALA A 60 21.08 4.54 10.21
N GLY A 61 20.78 3.79 9.14
CA GLY A 61 20.75 4.31 7.76
C GLY A 61 19.69 5.39 7.55
N VAL A 62 18.45 5.15 8.01
CA VAL A 62 17.36 6.12 7.86
C VAL A 62 17.65 7.41 8.62
N ARG A 63 18.21 7.33 9.85
CA ARG A 63 18.59 8.53 10.61
C ARG A 63 19.59 9.45 9.90
N THR A 64 20.41 8.92 9.00
CA THR A 64 21.34 9.77 8.21
C THR A 64 20.64 10.55 7.09
N LEU A 65 19.46 10.10 6.69
CA LEU A 65 18.67 10.70 5.59
C LEU A 65 17.47 11.50 6.11
N ALA A 66 17.00 11.15 7.31
CA ALA A 66 15.75 11.66 7.86
C ALA A 66 15.87 13.11 8.33
N SER A 67 14.77 13.83 8.18
CA SER A 67 14.57 15.14 8.79
C SER A 67 13.79 15.00 10.10
N PRO A 68 13.93 15.95 11.05
CA PRO A 68 13.05 16.03 12.22
C PRO A 68 11.58 16.17 11.81
N GLY A 69 10.67 15.58 12.59
CA GLY A 69 9.24 15.67 12.35
C GLY A 69 8.43 14.99 13.44
N ALA A 70 7.12 14.86 13.22
CA ALA A 70 6.18 14.27 14.17
C ALA A 70 5.92 12.77 13.94
N GLY A 71 6.51 12.16 12.90
CA GLY A 71 6.28 10.78 12.53
C GLY A 71 6.77 9.81 13.61
N VAL A 72 5.84 9.06 14.20
CA VAL A 72 6.13 8.06 15.23
C VAL A 72 6.72 6.82 14.59
N VAL A 73 7.79 6.29 15.18
CA VAL A 73 8.40 5.02 14.79
C VAL A 73 8.13 3.98 15.87
N ILE A 74 7.62 2.82 15.47
CA ILE A 74 7.32 1.70 16.37
C ILE A 74 8.59 1.29 17.12
N GLY A 75 8.54 1.32 18.45
CA GLY A 75 9.64 0.90 19.31
C GLY A 75 10.77 1.93 19.50
N LEU A 76 10.65 3.15 18.96
CA LEU A 76 11.60 4.24 19.20
C LEU A 76 10.93 5.41 19.94
N GLU A 77 11.69 6.10 20.77
CA GLU A 77 11.25 7.35 21.42
C GLU A 77 11.36 8.55 20.47
N ASP A 78 12.29 8.51 19.52
CA ASP A 78 12.52 9.56 18.54
C ASP A 78 11.38 9.62 17.54
N THR A 79 11.09 10.84 17.05
CA THR A 79 10.18 11.08 15.93
C THR A 79 10.95 11.58 14.72
N LEU A 80 10.49 11.20 13.52
CA LEU A 80 11.09 11.55 12.24
C LEU A 80 10.11 12.32 11.37
N ALA A 81 10.56 12.86 10.24
CA ALA A 81 9.61 13.29 9.23
C ALA A 81 8.67 12.11 8.88
N PRO A 82 7.35 12.33 8.75
CA PRO A 82 6.38 11.25 8.58
C PRO A 82 6.70 10.29 7.44
N ARG A 83 7.26 10.82 6.34
CA ARG A 83 7.74 10.02 5.21
C ARG A 83 8.84 9.02 5.62
N ASP A 84 9.79 9.46 6.43
CA ASP A 84 10.93 8.64 6.86
C ASP A 84 10.49 7.64 7.95
N ALA A 85 9.56 8.04 8.81
CA ALA A 85 8.90 7.16 9.76
C ALA A 85 8.11 6.05 9.05
N ALA A 86 7.42 6.35 7.95
CA ALA A 86 6.70 5.37 7.15
C ALA A 86 7.65 4.32 6.54
N LEU A 87 8.80 4.75 5.99
CA LEU A 87 9.84 3.86 5.49
C LEU A 87 10.30 2.89 6.58
N LEU A 88 10.62 3.42 7.74
CA LEU A 88 11.16 2.64 8.84
C LEU A 88 10.13 1.68 9.42
N ASN A 89 8.91 2.17 9.69
CA ASN A 89 7.81 1.34 10.19
C ASN A 89 7.46 0.19 9.23
N GLY A 90 7.38 0.44 7.93
CA GLY A 90 7.10 -0.63 6.95
C GLY A 90 8.20 -1.68 6.90
N THR A 91 9.45 -1.26 7.04
CA THR A 91 10.58 -2.19 7.14
C THR A 91 10.54 -3.02 8.43
N LEU A 92 10.18 -2.42 9.56
CA LEU A 92 10.07 -3.11 10.84
C LEU A 92 8.87 -4.08 10.88
N VAL A 93 7.71 -3.66 10.39
CA VAL A 93 6.50 -4.51 10.32
C VAL A 93 6.75 -5.74 9.44
N HIS A 94 7.41 -5.58 8.29
CA HIS A 94 7.74 -6.69 7.39
C HIS A 94 9.02 -7.44 7.77
N GLY A 95 9.68 -7.00 8.82
CA GLY A 95 11.02 -7.43 9.18
C GLY A 95 11.19 -8.93 9.46
N LEU A 96 10.19 -9.57 10.03
CA LEU A 96 10.22 -10.99 10.40
C LEU A 96 9.48 -11.88 9.40
N ASP A 97 8.82 -11.32 8.41
CA ASP A 97 8.00 -12.05 7.43
C ASP A 97 6.82 -12.83 8.10
N PHE A 98 6.36 -12.34 9.25
CA PHE A 98 5.21 -12.87 10.00
C PHE A 98 3.94 -12.05 9.81
N ASP A 99 4.05 -10.87 9.21
CA ASP A 99 2.97 -9.97 8.94
C ASP A 99 1.89 -10.59 8.05
N ASP A 100 0.68 -10.08 8.22
CA ASP A 100 -0.52 -10.57 7.57
C ASP A 100 -0.35 -10.66 6.03
N THR A 101 -1.05 -11.62 5.44
CA THR A 101 -0.89 -11.90 4.01
C THR A 101 -2.24 -12.20 3.37
N HIS A 102 -2.57 -11.53 2.28
CA HIS A 102 -3.63 -11.94 1.39
C HIS A 102 -3.08 -13.00 0.42
N LEU A 103 -3.47 -14.26 0.63
CA LEU A 103 -2.83 -15.41 -0.02
C LEU A 103 -2.95 -15.41 -1.55
N ALA A 104 -4.11 -15.06 -2.09
CA ALA A 104 -4.33 -15.08 -3.54
C ALA A 104 -3.47 -14.04 -4.29
N SER A 105 -3.17 -12.90 -3.67
CA SER A 105 -2.31 -11.86 -4.24
C SER A 105 -0.85 -11.99 -3.82
N VAL A 106 -0.57 -12.76 -2.78
CA VAL A 106 0.74 -12.88 -2.11
C VAL A 106 1.27 -11.49 -1.67
N VAL A 107 0.36 -10.64 -1.15
CA VAL A 107 0.67 -9.29 -0.67
C VAL A 107 0.52 -9.25 0.84
N HIS A 108 1.52 -8.67 1.51
CA HIS A 108 1.52 -8.37 2.94
C HIS A 108 0.90 -6.98 3.15
N CYS A 109 -0.42 -6.95 3.36
CA CYS A 109 -1.21 -5.74 3.23
C CYS A 109 -0.91 -4.69 4.31
N SER A 110 -0.81 -5.10 5.58
CA SER A 110 -0.56 -4.16 6.69
C SER A 110 0.83 -3.53 6.62
N ALA A 111 1.79 -4.16 5.95
CA ALA A 111 3.18 -3.69 5.94
C ALA A 111 3.39 -2.35 5.21
N SER A 112 2.52 -1.98 4.26
CA SER A 112 2.51 -0.66 3.61
C SER A 112 1.35 0.22 4.10
N ALA A 113 0.18 -0.38 4.35
CA ALA A 113 -1.03 0.34 4.73
C ALA A 113 -0.90 1.04 6.10
N LEU A 114 -0.51 0.28 7.13
CA LEU A 114 -0.39 0.80 8.49
C LEU A 114 0.67 1.91 8.62
N PRO A 115 1.91 1.75 8.12
CA PRO A 115 2.93 2.80 8.17
C PRO A 115 2.49 4.10 7.50
N THR A 116 1.78 4.01 6.37
CA THR A 116 1.22 5.17 5.67
C THR A 116 0.17 5.89 6.53
N ALA A 117 -0.75 5.13 7.13
CA ALA A 117 -1.81 5.69 7.98
C ALA A 117 -1.24 6.31 9.27
N LEU A 118 -0.27 5.66 9.94
CA LEU A 118 0.41 6.17 11.12
C LEU A 118 1.18 7.47 10.84
N ALA A 119 1.88 7.53 9.70
CA ALA A 119 2.61 8.73 9.30
C ALA A 119 1.68 9.93 9.14
N LEU A 120 0.51 9.76 8.52
CA LEU A 120 -0.48 10.82 8.37
C LEU A 120 -1.18 11.16 9.70
N ALA A 121 -1.43 10.17 10.56
CA ALA A 121 -1.97 10.41 11.89
C ALA A 121 -1.01 11.21 12.79
N SER A 122 0.28 11.19 12.51
CA SER A 122 1.28 12.01 13.20
C SER A 122 1.30 13.48 12.73
N GLU A 123 0.85 13.74 11.50
CA GLU A 123 0.82 15.11 10.92
C GLU A 123 -0.51 15.83 11.15
N ARG A 124 -1.59 15.08 11.38
CA ARG A 124 -2.94 15.62 11.45
C ARG A 124 -3.84 14.78 12.34
N THR A 125 -4.95 15.35 12.79
CA THR A 125 -5.95 14.60 13.55
C THR A 125 -6.62 13.58 12.64
N VAL A 126 -6.37 12.29 12.90
CA VAL A 126 -7.02 11.15 12.26
C VAL A 126 -7.74 10.36 13.34
N SER A 127 -9.02 10.06 13.14
CA SER A 127 -9.75 9.20 14.09
C SER A 127 -9.28 7.75 13.95
N GLY A 128 -9.41 6.94 15.02
CA GLY A 128 -9.13 5.52 14.94
C GLY A 128 -9.98 4.80 13.88
N THR A 129 -11.22 5.26 13.67
CA THR A 129 -12.10 4.74 12.62
C THR A 129 -11.56 5.05 11.23
N ASP A 130 -11.08 6.28 10.97
CA ASP A 130 -10.51 6.65 9.67
C ASP A 130 -9.20 5.89 9.39
N LEU A 131 -8.40 5.64 10.44
CA LEU A 131 -7.20 4.81 10.31
C LEU A 131 -7.54 3.37 9.90
N LEU A 132 -8.55 2.77 10.55
CA LEU A 132 -9.03 1.42 10.18
C LEU A 132 -9.55 1.39 8.74
N LEU A 133 -10.37 2.36 8.35
CA LEU A 133 -10.88 2.46 6.98
C LEU A 133 -9.74 2.63 5.96
N ALA A 134 -8.71 3.38 6.29
CA ALA A 134 -7.54 3.54 5.41
C ALA A 134 -6.80 2.20 5.21
N CYS A 135 -6.63 1.41 6.28
CA CYS A 135 -6.03 0.08 6.16
C CYS A 135 -6.92 -0.89 5.35
N ILE A 136 -8.23 -0.86 5.55
CA ILE A 136 -9.18 -1.68 4.76
C ILE A 136 -9.12 -1.29 3.29
N ILE A 137 -9.12 0.00 2.96
CA ILE A 137 -9.02 0.50 1.58
C ILE A 137 -7.72 0.04 0.93
N ALA A 138 -6.59 0.20 1.63
CA ALA A 138 -5.31 -0.22 1.10
C ALA A 138 -5.29 -1.72 0.82
N THR A 139 -5.78 -2.53 1.75
CA THR A 139 -5.90 -3.99 1.57
C THR A 139 -6.78 -4.36 0.39
N GLU A 140 -7.93 -3.71 0.24
CA GLU A 140 -8.87 -3.97 -0.86
C GLU A 140 -8.21 -3.72 -2.23
N VAL A 141 -7.54 -2.58 -2.37
CA VAL A 141 -6.84 -2.21 -3.61
C VAL A 141 -5.71 -3.20 -3.90
N ASP A 142 -4.86 -3.46 -2.91
CA ASP A 142 -3.68 -4.30 -3.07
C ASP A 142 -4.04 -5.76 -3.36
N ALA A 143 -5.01 -6.30 -2.64
CA ALA A 143 -5.46 -7.67 -2.81
C ALA A 143 -6.03 -7.92 -4.22
N ARG A 144 -6.90 -7.02 -4.70
CA ARG A 144 -7.51 -7.17 -6.03
C ARG A 144 -6.53 -6.94 -7.17
N LEU A 145 -5.67 -5.93 -7.06
CA LEU A 145 -4.62 -5.70 -8.06
C LEU A 145 -3.62 -6.86 -8.10
N GLY A 146 -3.22 -7.37 -6.93
CA GLY A 146 -2.27 -8.46 -6.83
C GLY A 146 -2.83 -9.78 -7.36
N SER A 147 -4.08 -10.11 -7.01
CA SER A 147 -4.75 -11.35 -7.44
C SER A 147 -4.90 -11.43 -8.97
N ALA A 148 -5.16 -10.32 -9.62
CA ALA A 148 -5.32 -10.25 -11.08
C ALA A 148 -4.05 -10.65 -11.87
N ALA A 149 -2.88 -10.60 -11.23
CA ALA A 149 -1.62 -11.02 -11.84
C ALA A 149 -1.41 -12.55 -11.81
N GLY A 150 -2.17 -13.30 -10.98
CA GLY A 150 -2.10 -14.76 -10.95
C GLY A 150 -0.68 -15.33 -10.67
N GLY A 151 0.11 -14.67 -9.81
CA GLY A 151 1.47 -15.10 -9.47
C GLY A 151 2.56 -14.65 -10.45
N THR A 152 2.22 -13.92 -11.51
CA THR A 152 3.18 -13.51 -12.55
C THR A 152 4.27 -12.58 -12.01
N PHE A 153 3.99 -11.77 -10.99
CA PHE A 153 5.01 -10.90 -10.40
C PHE A 153 6.22 -11.68 -9.92
N GLN A 154 6.01 -12.75 -9.13
CA GLN A 154 7.12 -13.58 -8.62
C GLN A 154 7.84 -14.28 -9.75
N GLN A 155 7.13 -14.78 -10.77
CA GLN A 155 7.73 -15.45 -11.92
C GLN A 155 8.68 -14.52 -12.69
N LEU A 156 8.39 -13.21 -12.72
CA LEU A 156 9.21 -12.19 -13.36
C LEU A 156 10.22 -11.54 -12.40
N GLY A 157 10.32 -12.01 -11.16
CA GLY A 157 11.30 -11.53 -10.19
C GLY A 157 10.90 -10.25 -9.45
N PHE A 158 9.59 -9.95 -9.39
CA PHE A 158 9.06 -8.83 -8.61
C PHE A 158 8.43 -9.31 -7.31
N HIS A 159 8.73 -8.63 -6.20
CA HIS A 159 8.07 -8.86 -4.92
C HIS A 159 6.68 -8.20 -4.92
N PRO A 160 5.57 -8.96 -4.84
CA PRO A 160 4.22 -8.41 -4.97
C PRO A 160 3.93 -7.28 -3.99
N THR A 161 4.30 -7.43 -2.72
CA THR A 161 4.12 -6.40 -1.69
C THR A 161 4.80 -5.07 -2.07
N GLY A 162 5.96 -5.12 -2.72
CA GLY A 162 6.67 -3.90 -3.14
C GLY A 162 6.01 -3.21 -4.33
N VAL A 163 5.61 -3.99 -5.35
CA VAL A 163 5.07 -3.41 -6.60
C VAL A 163 3.58 -3.06 -6.50
N VAL A 164 2.82 -3.76 -5.64
CA VAL A 164 1.37 -3.54 -5.47
C VAL A 164 1.07 -2.63 -4.30
N GLY A 165 1.73 -2.83 -3.14
CA GLY A 165 1.42 -2.15 -1.88
C GLY A 165 1.49 -0.63 -1.91
N ILE A 166 2.16 -0.06 -2.91
CA ILE A 166 2.19 1.39 -3.11
C ILE A 166 0.82 1.93 -3.54
N PHE A 167 0.01 1.18 -4.30
CA PHE A 167 -1.25 1.69 -4.84
C PHE A 167 -2.32 1.80 -3.76
N GLY A 168 -2.51 0.75 -2.98
CA GLY A 168 -3.45 0.79 -1.86
C GLY A 168 -3.07 1.83 -0.82
N ALA A 169 -1.80 1.88 -0.45
CA ALA A 169 -1.27 2.90 0.44
C ALA A 169 -1.49 4.33 -0.11
N THR A 170 -1.33 4.54 -1.43
CA THR A 170 -1.55 5.84 -2.07
C THR A 170 -3.02 6.28 -2.00
N VAL A 171 -3.96 5.38 -2.32
CA VAL A 171 -5.40 5.69 -2.25
C VAL A 171 -5.83 5.99 -0.80
N ALA A 172 -5.35 5.19 0.15
CA ALA A 172 -5.57 5.41 1.58
C ALA A 172 -5.01 6.76 2.05
N ALA A 173 -3.81 7.14 1.57
CA ALA A 173 -3.20 8.42 1.89
C ALA A 173 -4.01 9.60 1.36
N VAL A 174 -4.46 9.55 0.09
CA VAL A 174 -5.31 10.61 -0.48
C VAL A 174 -6.60 10.77 0.32
N ARG A 175 -7.24 9.66 0.72
CA ARG A 175 -8.43 9.70 1.57
C ARG A 175 -8.15 10.37 2.92
N LEU A 176 -7.10 9.97 3.62
CA LEU A 176 -6.74 10.56 4.91
C LEU A 176 -6.37 12.04 4.79
N LEU A 177 -5.83 12.45 3.66
CA LEU A 177 -5.53 13.86 3.36
C LEU A 177 -6.77 14.67 2.98
N GLY A 178 -7.93 14.02 2.78
CA GLY A 178 -9.18 14.67 2.36
C GLY A 178 -9.17 15.07 0.89
N GLY A 179 -8.41 14.34 0.08
CA GLY A 179 -8.31 14.60 -1.36
C GLY A 179 -9.55 14.18 -2.14
N THR A 180 -9.64 14.66 -3.36
CA THR A 180 -10.71 14.42 -4.33
C THR A 180 -10.46 13.16 -5.17
N VAL A 181 -11.48 12.70 -5.89
CA VAL A 181 -11.36 11.57 -6.85
C VAL A 181 -10.30 11.87 -7.91
N ASP A 182 -10.25 13.09 -8.44
CA ASP A 182 -9.26 13.47 -9.45
C ASP A 182 -7.83 13.47 -8.90
N GLU A 183 -7.65 13.89 -7.66
CA GLU A 183 -6.35 13.79 -6.97
C GLU A 183 -5.96 12.32 -6.72
N ALA A 184 -6.91 11.46 -6.37
CA ALA A 184 -6.64 10.03 -6.21
C ALA A 184 -6.29 9.36 -7.55
N VAL A 185 -6.91 9.78 -8.65
CA VAL A 185 -6.52 9.32 -10.00
C VAL A 185 -5.08 9.73 -10.32
N ARG A 186 -4.74 11.02 -10.14
CA ARG A 186 -3.36 11.50 -10.34
C ARG A 186 -2.35 10.79 -9.44
N ALA A 187 -2.69 10.59 -8.17
CA ALA A 187 -1.82 9.93 -7.22
C ALA A 187 -1.47 8.50 -7.63
N GLN A 188 -2.43 7.73 -8.13
CA GLN A 188 -2.19 6.38 -8.67
C GLN A 188 -1.28 6.42 -9.91
N GLY A 189 -1.44 7.41 -10.80
CA GLY A 189 -0.55 7.62 -11.94
C GLY A 189 0.89 7.96 -11.53
N ILE A 190 1.07 8.76 -10.45
CA ILE A 190 2.39 9.04 -9.87
C ILE A 190 2.99 7.78 -9.24
N ALA A 191 2.17 7.04 -8.47
CA ALA A 191 2.58 5.81 -7.79
C ALA A 191 3.14 4.76 -8.77
N LEU A 192 2.57 4.67 -9.97
CA LEU A 192 3.05 3.77 -11.02
C LEU A 192 4.54 3.98 -11.34
N SER A 193 5.00 5.24 -11.33
CA SER A 193 6.42 5.57 -11.59
C SER A 193 7.35 5.28 -10.41
N MET A 194 6.79 4.95 -9.23
CA MET A 194 7.54 4.69 -7.99
C MET A 194 7.45 3.23 -7.55
N ALA A 195 6.59 2.42 -8.18
CA ALA A 195 6.41 1.01 -7.86
C ALA A 195 7.69 0.22 -8.15
N GLY A 196 8.05 -0.70 -7.25
CA GLY A 196 9.25 -1.51 -7.42
C GLY A 196 9.45 -2.52 -6.31
N GLY A 197 10.42 -3.40 -6.51
CA GLY A 197 10.76 -4.45 -5.54
C GLY A 197 11.32 -5.68 -6.24
N SER A 198 12.66 -5.83 -6.25
CA SER A 198 13.34 -6.99 -6.84
C SER A 198 13.34 -8.18 -5.89
N MET A 199 13.18 -9.39 -6.42
CA MET A 199 13.33 -10.64 -5.68
C MET A 199 14.77 -11.17 -5.61
N ALA A 200 15.77 -10.41 -6.03
CA ALA A 200 17.18 -10.81 -5.97
C ALA A 200 17.67 -11.20 -4.55
N PHE A 201 16.94 -10.79 -3.51
CA PHE A 201 17.22 -11.21 -2.13
C PHE A 201 17.09 -12.73 -1.93
N LEU A 202 16.35 -13.45 -2.78
CA LEU A 202 16.21 -14.91 -2.68
C LEU A 202 17.53 -15.64 -2.96
N ASP A 203 18.39 -15.08 -3.81
CA ASP A 203 19.67 -15.70 -4.15
C ASP A 203 20.69 -15.62 -3.02
N THR A 204 20.54 -14.66 -2.12
CA THR A 204 21.57 -14.33 -1.12
C THR A 204 21.06 -14.29 0.31
N GLY A 205 19.74 -14.38 0.55
CA GLY A 205 19.13 -14.23 1.86
C GLY A 205 19.29 -12.84 2.48
N THR A 206 19.53 -11.82 1.67
CA THR A 206 19.75 -10.43 2.12
C THR A 206 18.46 -9.73 2.51
N TRP A 207 18.57 -8.54 3.09
CA TRP A 207 17.47 -7.87 3.79
C TRP A 207 16.56 -7.00 2.90
N THR A 208 16.84 -6.89 1.60
CA THR A 208 16.13 -5.95 0.72
C THR A 208 14.63 -6.24 0.60
N LYS A 209 14.17 -7.48 0.80
CA LYS A 209 12.74 -7.81 0.91
C LYS A 209 12.04 -6.92 1.95
N ARG A 210 12.67 -6.78 3.12
CA ARG A 210 12.12 -6.07 4.27
C ARG A 210 11.87 -4.59 3.99
N LEU A 211 12.68 -3.99 3.12
CA LEU A 211 12.59 -2.58 2.74
C LEU A 211 11.36 -2.27 1.87
N HIS A 212 10.90 -3.22 1.06
CA HIS A 212 9.93 -2.94 -0.01
C HIS A 212 8.61 -2.31 0.48
N PRO A 213 7.94 -2.81 1.53
CA PRO A 213 6.69 -2.18 1.98
C PRO A 213 6.93 -0.80 2.62
N GLY A 214 8.06 -0.60 3.28
CA GLY A 214 8.45 0.72 3.79
C GLY A 214 8.69 1.72 2.66
N TRP A 215 9.37 1.30 1.60
CA TRP A 215 9.52 2.10 0.38
C TRP A 215 8.17 2.39 -0.28
N ALA A 216 7.28 1.41 -0.37
CA ALA A 216 5.93 1.59 -0.87
C ALA A 216 5.15 2.64 -0.05
N ALA A 217 5.19 2.56 1.28
CA ALA A 217 4.53 3.51 2.17
C ALA A 217 5.09 4.94 2.03
N GLN A 218 6.42 5.10 2.02
CA GLN A 218 7.09 6.38 1.80
C GLN A 218 6.72 6.99 0.45
N SER A 219 6.75 6.18 -0.60
CA SER A 219 6.41 6.60 -1.97
C SER A 219 4.94 6.96 -2.12
N ALA A 220 4.05 6.23 -1.44
CA ALA A 220 2.62 6.52 -1.40
C ALA A 220 2.33 7.90 -0.81
N LEU A 221 2.99 8.28 0.28
CA LEU A 221 2.88 9.62 0.87
C LEU A 221 3.36 10.70 -0.10
N ALA A 222 4.46 10.45 -0.80
CA ALA A 222 4.96 11.38 -1.80
C ALA A 222 3.99 11.52 -2.98
N ALA A 223 3.49 10.40 -3.52
CA ALA A 223 2.53 10.39 -4.61
C ALA A 223 1.24 11.14 -4.26
N ALA A 224 0.67 10.88 -3.07
CA ALA A 224 -0.52 11.57 -2.59
C ALA A 224 -0.29 13.07 -2.46
N LYS A 225 0.77 13.49 -1.77
CA LYS A 225 1.06 14.93 -1.56
C LYS A 225 1.38 15.67 -2.86
N LEU A 226 2.09 15.05 -3.80
CA LEU A 226 2.33 15.62 -5.13
C LEU A 226 1.02 15.80 -5.91
N ALA A 227 0.14 14.82 -5.88
CA ALA A 227 -1.17 14.88 -6.55
C ALA A 227 -2.05 16.01 -5.99
N LEU A 228 -2.11 16.16 -4.65
CA LEU A 228 -2.84 17.24 -4.00
C LEU A 228 -2.24 18.61 -4.28
N ALA A 229 -0.93 18.69 -4.53
CA ALA A 229 -0.25 19.92 -4.96
C ALA A 229 -0.46 20.24 -6.45
N GLY A 230 -1.19 19.41 -7.19
CA GLY A 230 -1.51 19.63 -8.61
C GLY A 230 -0.47 19.08 -9.58
N PHE A 231 0.44 18.18 -9.13
CA PHE A 231 1.38 17.55 -10.05
C PHE A 231 0.63 16.63 -11.03
N GLU A 232 0.80 16.86 -12.32
CA GLU A 232 0.12 16.13 -13.39
C GLU A 232 0.70 14.73 -13.57
N ALA A 233 -0.19 13.75 -13.83
CA ALA A 233 0.17 12.36 -14.02
C ALA A 233 -0.78 11.66 -14.99
N PRO A 234 -0.39 10.51 -15.58
CA PRO A 234 -1.29 9.73 -16.42
C PRO A 234 -2.58 9.38 -15.67
N PRO A 235 -3.76 9.59 -16.28
CA PRO A 235 -5.03 9.31 -15.63
C PRO A 235 -5.35 7.81 -15.56
N GLU A 236 -4.59 6.99 -16.27
CA GLU A 236 -4.72 5.54 -16.30
C GLU A 236 -3.44 4.88 -15.80
N ALA A 237 -3.50 4.31 -14.59
CA ALA A 237 -2.35 3.68 -13.96
C ALA A 237 -2.20 2.18 -14.32
N TYR A 238 -3.28 1.46 -14.59
CA TYR A 238 -3.26 0.00 -14.64
C TYR A 238 -3.35 -0.57 -16.04
N ALA A 239 -4.05 0.10 -16.94
CA ALA A 239 -4.29 -0.35 -18.32
C ALA A 239 -3.34 0.32 -19.33
N GLY A 240 -3.38 -0.21 -20.55
CA GLY A 240 -2.65 0.35 -21.69
C GLY A 240 -1.21 -0.12 -21.77
N ARG A 241 -0.53 0.36 -22.83
CA ARG A 241 0.82 -0.08 -23.22
C ARG A 241 1.88 0.11 -22.14
N TYR A 242 1.73 1.14 -21.31
CA TYR A 242 2.66 1.53 -20.25
C TYR A 242 2.02 1.45 -18.86
N GLY A 243 0.85 0.81 -18.75
CA GLY A 243 0.17 0.59 -17.49
C GLY A 243 0.83 -0.48 -16.64
N PHE A 244 0.42 -0.56 -15.38
CA PHE A 244 0.98 -1.44 -14.35
C PHE A 244 1.14 -2.89 -14.83
N TYR A 245 0.08 -3.49 -15.40
CA TYR A 245 0.14 -4.88 -15.82
C TYR A 245 1.05 -5.10 -17.02
N ALA A 246 1.05 -4.17 -17.99
CA ALA A 246 1.98 -4.27 -19.13
C ALA A 246 3.44 -4.25 -18.66
N LEU A 247 3.77 -3.42 -17.68
CA LEU A 247 5.13 -3.27 -17.16
C LEU A 247 5.55 -4.44 -16.27
N PHE A 248 4.71 -4.82 -15.30
CA PHE A 248 5.11 -5.74 -14.24
C PHE A 248 4.65 -7.19 -14.46
N THR A 249 3.77 -7.46 -15.44
CA THR A 249 3.35 -8.83 -15.81
C THR A 249 3.62 -9.15 -17.27
N GLN A 250 4.12 -8.20 -18.05
CA GLN A 250 4.30 -8.33 -19.51
C GLN A 250 2.99 -8.70 -20.25
N ASN A 251 1.84 -8.51 -19.60
CA ASN A 251 0.52 -8.79 -20.15
C ASN A 251 -0.48 -7.71 -19.74
N ALA A 252 -0.68 -6.73 -20.62
CA ALA A 252 -1.63 -5.64 -20.39
C ALA A 252 -3.08 -6.13 -20.13
N ASN A 253 -3.43 -7.32 -20.61
CA ASN A 253 -4.79 -7.85 -20.47
C ASN A 253 -5.10 -8.31 -19.02
N ASN A 254 -4.11 -8.46 -18.16
CA ASN A 254 -4.34 -8.81 -16.75
C ASN A 254 -5.18 -7.75 -16.02
N VAL A 255 -5.26 -6.53 -16.52
CA VAL A 255 -6.18 -5.52 -16.00
C VAL A 255 -7.65 -5.98 -16.04
N ASN A 256 -8.02 -6.82 -17.02
CA ASN A 256 -9.38 -7.35 -17.16
C ASN A 256 -9.71 -8.42 -16.11
N ASN A 257 -8.71 -8.96 -15.42
CA ASN A 257 -8.87 -9.93 -14.34
C ASN A 257 -9.15 -9.25 -12.99
N VAL A 258 -9.05 -7.91 -12.92
CA VAL A 258 -9.34 -7.19 -11.67
C VAL A 258 -10.85 -7.17 -11.46
N ASP A 259 -11.32 -7.97 -10.51
CA ASP A 259 -12.70 -7.86 -10.06
C ASP A 259 -12.84 -6.67 -9.11
N TRP A 260 -13.25 -5.53 -9.67
CA TRP A 260 -13.60 -4.33 -8.90
C TRP A 260 -15.11 -4.17 -8.74
N SER A 261 -15.92 -5.06 -9.32
CA SER A 261 -17.37 -4.99 -9.25
C SER A 261 -17.93 -5.43 -7.90
N SER A 262 -17.24 -6.35 -7.23
CA SER A 262 -17.58 -6.83 -5.89
C SER A 262 -16.84 -6.05 -4.76
N ALA A 263 -15.97 -5.09 -5.11
CA ALA A 263 -15.23 -4.31 -4.12
C ALA A 263 -16.17 -3.62 -3.11
N TYR A 264 -15.83 -3.74 -1.84
CA TYR A 264 -16.62 -3.22 -0.70
C TYR A 264 -18.02 -3.85 -0.51
N GLN A 265 -18.33 -4.92 -1.24
CA GLN A 265 -19.45 -5.82 -0.96
C GLN A 265 -18.94 -7.14 -0.36
N GLU A 266 -17.83 -7.64 -0.92
CA GLU A 266 -17.05 -8.76 -0.41
C GLU A 266 -15.66 -8.23 -0.14
N PHE A 267 -15.31 -8.01 1.12
CA PHE A 267 -14.07 -7.36 1.49
C PHE A 267 -12.87 -8.32 1.38
N ALA A 268 -11.85 -7.95 0.62
CA ALA A 268 -10.61 -8.71 0.52
C ALA A 268 -9.92 -8.88 1.89
N MET A 269 -10.13 -7.96 2.82
CA MET A 269 -9.62 -8.04 4.19
C MET A 269 -10.10 -9.29 4.93
N GLU A 270 -11.26 -9.87 4.58
CA GLU A 270 -11.77 -11.13 5.16
C GLU A 270 -10.91 -12.36 4.77
N SER A 271 -10.16 -12.25 3.68
CA SER A 271 -9.25 -13.29 3.16
C SER A 271 -7.79 -13.07 3.53
N VAL A 272 -7.50 -12.04 4.29
CA VAL A 272 -6.16 -11.82 4.87
C VAL A 272 -5.95 -12.81 6.01
N ALA A 273 -4.78 -13.41 6.09
CA ALA A 273 -4.41 -14.32 7.16
C ALA A 273 -3.24 -13.77 7.97
N ILE A 274 -3.36 -13.80 9.29
CA ILE A 274 -2.22 -13.61 10.19
C ILE A 274 -1.45 -14.94 10.17
N LYS A 275 -0.15 -14.88 9.92
CA LYS A 275 0.69 -16.09 9.95
C LYS A 275 0.76 -16.63 11.37
N PRO A 276 0.64 -17.97 11.55
CA PRO A 276 0.76 -18.58 12.87
C PRO A 276 2.20 -18.57 13.39
#